data_3ffebc42b0fbf2c1174d3b55d546e1c0
#
_entry.id   3ffebc42b0fbf2c1174d3b55d546e1c0
#
_cell.length_a   1.000
_cell.length_b   1.000
_cell.length_c   1.000
_cell.angle_alpha   90.00
_cell.angle_beta   90.00
_cell.angle_gamma   90.00
#
_symmetry.space_group_name_H-M   'P 1'
#
loop_
_entity.id
_entity.type
_entity.pdbx_description
1 polymer ?
#
loop_
_entity_poly.entity_id
_entity_poly.type
_entity_poly.pdbx_seq_one_letter_code
_entity_poly.pdbx_strand_id
1 'polypeptide(L)'
;MAFSMAACGSTGSSSDSGSSAASGSTAKTEEKGEPYTVTMVLQGSQQQDEERIEEKINEILEPELNAKLDIVVLPWASASQQLQLMLSGDEKIDLLYTNATTAVQYMHSGQIMDMSELIDKYGTNLKDIYGEDIAKTNQIDGFVYGVPNQIERGSIPAIFMRKDLVEKYNINTDEIKEPKDMEKVFETVQAGEPDMTMLFSSNNSDTPLSRLSRADGLGDANTGALMDQTNSTTVENYFASDWYKETATMLHDWYQKGYISKDAGTNTENWRTVCKAGNLFSLFFAYHPGTPVEFQSSTGYEFEIVPFYDQPIINSSSYGGIIFSVAQNSENPEKAMQVLDYIYGSPEVMNLLNWGEEGTDYVVEDEENGIINYPDGVTADNAGYSFNCGWELPNQFIAYKWDGSDPQLWDKMQEFNASGIESKALGFVFDLSLIHISEPT
;
A
#
# COMPACT_ATOMS: atom_id res chain seq x y z
N MET A 1 -27.61 54.58 28.44
CA MET A 1 -28.02 55.78 27.69
C MET A 1 -28.02 55.36 26.23
N ALA A 2 -29.07 54.95 25.63
CA ALA A 2 -30.35 55.54 25.34
C ALA A 2 -30.32 56.40 24.09
N PHE A 3 -31.12 55.94 23.12
CA PHE A 3 -31.90 56.68 22.12
C PHE A 3 -31.17 57.15 20.82
N SER A 4 -31.76 57.16 19.64
CA SER A 4 -33.15 56.93 19.14
C SER A 4 -33.08 56.81 17.60
N MET A 5 -33.84 55.98 17.04
CA MET A 5 -34.96 56.07 16.10
C MET A 5 -35.20 57.41 15.39
N ALA A 6 -35.45 57.32 14.07
CA ALA A 6 -36.58 57.91 13.35
C ALA A 6 -36.52 57.49 11.87
N ALA A 7 -37.40 57.04 11.36
CA ALA A 7 -38.54 56.63 10.59
C ALA A 7 -39.20 57.78 9.77
N CYS A 8 -39.90 57.29 8.72
CA CYS A 8 -40.89 57.95 7.84
C CYS A 8 -40.30 58.71 6.63
N GLY A 9 -40.83 58.57 5.44
CA GLY A 9 -41.98 57.92 4.87
C GLY A 9 -42.45 58.73 3.62
N SER A 10 -43.12 58.02 2.77
CA SER A 10 -44.22 58.36 1.88
C SER A 10 -43.92 58.67 0.39
N THR A 11 -44.37 57.75 -0.38
CA THR A 11 -45.40 57.80 -1.45
C THR A 11 -45.22 58.78 -2.63
N GLY A 12 -45.29 58.20 -3.83
CA GLY A 12 -45.58 58.87 -5.09
C GLY A 12 -45.58 57.92 -6.27
N SER A 13 -46.74 57.57 -6.74
CA SER A 13 -47.11 56.77 -7.90
C SER A 13 -46.79 57.47 -9.21
N SER A 14 -46.38 56.77 -10.25
CA SER A 14 -47.14 56.49 -11.48
C SER A 14 -46.26 56.26 -12.73
N SER A 15 -46.61 55.16 -13.38
CA SER A 15 -46.80 54.92 -14.81
C SER A 15 -45.60 54.89 -15.79
N ASP A 16 -45.39 53.72 -16.25
CA ASP A 16 -45.48 53.20 -17.64
C ASP A 16 -44.43 53.62 -18.67
N SER A 17 -43.73 52.66 -19.15
CA SER A 17 -43.65 52.19 -20.55
C SER A 17 -42.42 51.31 -20.78
N GLY A 18 -42.64 50.19 -21.47
CA GLY A 18 -41.75 49.09 -21.69
C GLY A 18 -40.51 49.35 -22.54
N SER A 19 -39.50 48.56 -22.25
CA SER A 19 -38.50 48.14 -23.23
C SER A 19 -37.87 46.85 -22.75
N SER A 20 -38.04 45.81 -23.55
CA SER A 20 -37.37 44.53 -23.37
C SER A 20 -35.86 44.68 -23.44
N ALA A 21 -35.18 44.33 -22.37
CA ALA A 21 -33.75 44.08 -22.35
C ALA A 21 -33.47 42.71 -21.80
N ALA A 22 -32.64 41.96 -22.48
CA ALA A 22 -32.24 40.61 -22.26
C ALA A 22 -31.80 40.35 -20.80
N SER A 23 -32.40 39.34 -20.21
CA SER A 23 -31.99 38.78 -18.95
C SER A 23 -30.62 38.09 -19.10
N GLY A 24 -29.55 38.81 -18.85
CA GLY A 24 -28.27 38.19 -18.56
C GLY A 24 -28.35 37.54 -17.18
N SER A 25 -28.43 36.25 -17.15
CA SER A 25 -28.23 35.46 -15.96
C SER A 25 -26.78 35.66 -15.52
N THR A 26 -26.55 36.60 -14.63
CA THR A 26 -25.33 36.58 -13.81
C THR A 26 -25.50 35.41 -12.86
N ALA A 27 -24.79 34.31 -13.16
CA ALA A 27 -24.52 33.27 -12.18
C ALA A 27 -23.93 33.99 -10.95
N LYS A 28 -24.64 33.96 -9.84
CA LYS A 28 -24.06 34.26 -8.55
C LYS A 28 -22.92 33.29 -8.35
N THR A 29 -21.70 33.77 -8.43
CA THR A 29 -20.55 33.06 -7.85
C THR A 29 -20.87 33.00 -6.35
N GLU A 30 -21.23 31.87 -5.83
CA GLU A 30 -21.24 31.64 -4.41
C GLU A 30 -19.82 31.89 -3.92
N GLU A 31 -19.65 32.87 -3.02
CA GLU A 31 -18.36 33.06 -2.36
C GLU A 31 -18.06 31.70 -1.64
N LYS A 32 -17.08 30.94 -2.18
CA LYS A 32 -16.53 29.77 -1.48
C LYS A 32 -15.98 30.32 -0.15
N GLY A 33 -16.41 29.75 0.97
CA GLY A 33 -15.85 30.07 2.29
C GLY A 33 -14.33 29.75 2.34
N GLU A 34 -13.69 30.01 3.47
CA GLU A 34 -12.30 29.60 3.70
C GLU A 34 -12.12 28.11 3.39
N PRO A 35 -11.02 27.71 2.70
CA PRO A 35 -10.74 26.29 2.42
C PRO A 35 -10.58 25.50 3.72
N TYR A 36 -11.15 24.29 3.77
CA TYR A 36 -10.96 23.39 4.89
C TYR A 36 -9.64 22.64 4.76
N THR A 37 -8.80 22.65 5.79
CA THR A 37 -7.55 21.90 5.81
C THR A 37 -7.80 20.48 6.30
N VAL A 38 -7.57 19.50 5.44
CA VAL A 38 -7.61 18.07 5.74
C VAL A 38 -6.23 17.64 6.22
N THR A 39 -6.14 17.19 7.47
CA THR A 39 -4.90 16.62 8.01
C THR A 39 -4.85 15.12 7.73
N MET A 40 -3.86 14.69 6.96
CA MET A 40 -3.63 13.30 6.56
C MET A 40 -2.36 12.75 7.18
N VAL A 41 -2.48 11.67 7.95
CA VAL A 41 -1.35 11.01 8.59
C VAL A 41 -0.90 9.83 7.74
N LEU A 42 0.39 9.82 7.37
CA LEU A 42 1.08 8.76 6.65
C LEU A 42 2.25 8.21 7.49
N GLN A 43 2.82 7.08 7.06
CA GLN A 43 4.08 6.58 7.60
C GLN A 43 5.20 6.82 6.59
N GLY A 44 6.40 7.06 7.04
CA GLY A 44 7.49 7.26 6.10
C GLY A 44 8.73 7.90 6.70
N SER A 45 9.60 8.32 5.82
CA SER A 45 10.73 9.18 6.16
C SER A 45 10.34 10.63 5.91
N GLN A 46 10.54 11.48 6.90
CA GLN A 46 10.32 12.92 6.74
C GLN A 46 11.17 13.46 5.59
N GLN A 47 10.56 14.30 4.77
CA GLN A 47 11.20 14.92 3.63
C GLN A 47 11.65 16.35 3.97
N GLN A 48 12.73 16.81 3.35
CA GLN A 48 13.24 18.15 3.62
C GLN A 48 12.30 19.25 3.10
N ASP A 49 11.71 19.03 1.92
CA ASP A 49 10.89 20.01 1.20
C ASP A 49 9.39 19.67 1.24
N GLU A 50 8.91 19.07 2.32
CA GLU A 50 7.52 18.64 2.52
C GLU A 50 6.52 19.79 2.34
N GLU A 51 6.80 20.96 2.96
CA GLU A 51 5.98 22.17 2.88
C GLU A 51 5.79 22.66 1.42
N ARG A 52 6.84 22.60 0.59
CA ARG A 52 6.78 22.97 -0.82
C ARG A 52 5.82 22.08 -1.60
N ILE A 53 5.83 20.77 -1.32
CA ILE A 53 4.96 19.81 -2.01
C ILE A 53 3.52 19.98 -1.55
N GLU A 54 3.27 20.22 -0.27
CA GLU A 54 1.93 20.56 0.23
C GLU A 54 1.38 21.82 -0.46
N GLU A 55 2.19 22.86 -0.60
CA GLU A 55 1.79 24.07 -1.33
C GLU A 55 1.35 23.75 -2.77
N LYS A 56 2.11 22.90 -3.49
CA LYS A 56 1.77 22.48 -4.85
C LYS A 56 0.48 21.65 -4.91
N ILE A 57 0.29 20.74 -4.00
CA ILE A 57 -0.96 19.97 -3.90
C ILE A 57 -2.13 20.91 -3.61
N ASN A 58 -1.94 21.91 -2.75
CA ASN A 58 -2.97 22.87 -2.37
C ASN A 58 -3.33 23.83 -3.51
N GLU A 59 -2.40 24.15 -4.43
CA GLU A 59 -2.70 24.87 -5.67
C GLU A 59 -3.73 24.11 -6.54
N ILE A 60 -3.80 22.77 -6.43
CA ILE A 60 -4.77 21.92 -7.14
C ILE A 60 -6.07 21.77 -6.33
N LEU A 61 -5.97 21.42 -5.04
CA LEU A 61 -7.14 21.07 -4.23
C LEU A 61 -8.02 22.28 -3.89
N GLU A 62 -7.44 23.44 -3.72
CA GLU A 62 -8.19 24.64 -3.32
C GLU A 62 -9.22 25.09 -4.39
N PRO A 63 -8.89 25.22 -5.69
CA PRO A 63 -9.88 25.56 -6.71
C PRO A 63 -10.90 24.43 -6.95
N GLU A 64 -10.50 23.16 -6.88
CA GLU A 64 -11.34 22.02 -7.19
C GLU A 64 -12.32 21.69 -6.05
N LEU A 65 -11.80 21.59 -4.83
CA LEU A 65 -12.56 21.07 -3.69
C LEU A 65 -12.82 22.12 -2.60
N ASN A 66 -12.28 23.33 -2.69
CA ASN A 66 -12.21 24.28 -1.58
C ASN A 66 -11.64 23.61 -0.32
N ALA A 67 -10.53 22.90 -0.49
CA ALA A 67 -9.82 22.16 0.55
C ALA A 67 -8.32 22.35 0.43
N LYS A 68 -7.61 22.15 1.52
CA LYS A 68 -6.15 22.04 1.60
C LYS A 68 -5.80 20.69 2.21
N LEU A 69 -4.61 20.19 1.89
CA LEU A 69 -4.00 19.02 2.51
C LEU A 69 -2.86 19.48 3.41
N ASP A 70 -2.81 18.94 4.60
CA ASP A 70 -1.73 19.02 5.58
C ASP A 70 -1.26 17.59 5.87
N ILE A 71 -0.01 17.28 5.54
CA ILE A 71 0.53 15.92 5.58
C ILE A 71 1.40 15.76 6.82
N VAL A 72 1.09 14.77 7.64
CA VAL A 72 1.88 14.42 8.82
C VAL A 72 2.55 13.08 8.58
N VAL A 73 3.85 13.07 8.30
CA VAL A 73 4.63 11.84 8.10
C VAL A 73 5.21 11.36 9.41
N LEU A 74 4.77 10.19 9.88
CA LEU A 74 5.24 9.55 11.09
C LEU A 74 6.36 8.55 10.77
N PRO A 75 7.52 8.62 11.48
CA PRO A 75 8.62 7.69 11.26
C PRO A 75 8.21 6.24 11.54
N TRP A 76 8.60 5.31 10.66
CA TRP A 76 8.27 3.87 10.71
C TRP A 76 8.36 3.24 12.10
N ALA A 77 9.44 3.51 12.83
CA ALA A 77 9.71 2.88 14.12
C ALA A 77 8.75 3.32 15.24
N SER A 78 8.09 4.46 15.11
CA SER A 78 7.27 5.07 16.15
C SER A 78 5.84 5.40 15.69
N ALA A 79 5.52 5.17 14.41
CA ALA A 79 4.27 5.60 13.80
C ALA A 79 3.03 5.12 14.57
N SER A 80 2.95 3.83 14.89
CA SER A 80 1.80 3.28 15.63
C SER A 80 1.58 3.93 17.00
N GLN A 81 2.67 4.20 17.74
CA GLN A 81 2.57 4.84 19.06
C GLN A 81 2.18 6.31 18.95
N GLN A 82 2.77 7.02 17.98
CA GLN A 82 2.47 8.43 17.77
C GLN A 82 1.02 8.61 17.28
N LEU A 83 0.58 7.82 16.30
CA LEU A 83 -0.80 7.85 15.81
C LEU A 83 -1.82 7.57 16.94
N GLN A 84 -1.53 6.59 17.80
CA GLN A 84 -2.40 6.30 18.94
C GLN A 84 -2.47 7.46 19.93
N LEU A 85 -1.35 8.18 20.16
CA LEU A 85 -1.33 9.38 20.99
C LEU A 85 -2.15 10.52 20.36
N MET A 86 -1.98 10.76 19.06
CA MET A 86 -2.75 11.77 18.31
C MET A 86 -4.24 11.48 18.36
N LEU A 87 -4.66 10.22 18.09
CA LEU A 87 -6.08 9.80 18.14
C LEU A 87 -6.68 9.86 19.56
N SER A 88 -5.86 9.81 20.60
CA SER A 88 -6.30 9.91 22.02
C SER A 88 -6.20 11.33 22.55
N GLY A 89 -5.56 12.23 21.85
CA GLY A 89 -5.37 13.63 22.20
C GLY A 89 -6.45 14.55 21.62
N ASP A 90 -6.19 15.86 21.74
CA ASP A 90 -7.06 16.90 21.17
C ASP A 90 -6.61 17.33 19.76
N GLU A 91 -5.63 16.67 19.17
CA GLU A 91 -5.14 16.96 17.82
C GLU A 91 -6.16 16.49 16.79
N LYS A 92 -6.56 17.39 15.90
CA LYS A 92 -7.45 17.09 14.79
C LYS A 92 -6.72 16.22 13.77
N ILE A 93 -7.29 15.08 13.42
CA ILE A 93 -6.92 14.24 12.31
C ILE A 93 -8.15 14.02 11.44
N ASP A 94 -7.99 14.07 10.12
CA ASP A 94 -9.08 13.77 9.19
C ASP A 94 -8.91 12.39 8.57
N LEU A 95 -7.72 12.12 8.03
CA LEU A 95 -7.39 10.86 7.36
C LEU A 95 -6.21 10.19 8.05
N LEU A 96 -6.29 8.90 8.23
CA LEU A 96 -5.19 8.12 8.80
C LEU A 96 -4.93 6.86 7.98
N TYR A 97 -3.65 6.58 7.85
CA TYR A 97 -3.12 5.33 7.31
C TYR A 97 -3.10 4.26 8.42
N THR A 98 -3.56 3.06 8.13
CA THR A 98 -3.52 1.93 9.05
C THR A 98 -3.63 0.60 8.30
N ASN A 99 -3.78 -0.50 9.03
CA ASN A 99 -4.12 -1.81 8.50
C ASN A 99 -5.42 -2.33 9.13
N ALA A 100 -6.03 -3.35 8.53
CA ALA A 100 -7.32 -3.86 8.97
C ALA A 100 -7.36 -4.25 10.45
N THR A 101 -6.33 -4.92 10.98
CA THR A 101 -6.28 -5.33 12.39
C THR A 101 -6.30 -4.14 13.34
N THR A 102 -5.50 -3.10 13.03
CA THR A 102 -5.45 -1.87 13.82
C THR A 102 -6.73 -1.05 13.66
N ALA A 103 -7.29 -0.97 12.44
CA ALA A 103 -8.54 -0.26 12.19
C ALA A 103 -9.71 -0.87 12.98
N VAL A 104 -9.77 -2.19 13.10
CA VAL A 104 -10.77 -2.87 13.93
C VAL A 104 -10.65 -2.48 15.41
N GLN A 105 -9.43 -2.34 15.93
CA GLN A 105 -9.20 -1.83 17.28
C GLN A 105 -9.67 -0.37 17.42
N TYR A 106 -9.38 0.48 16.43
CA TYR A 106 -9.84 1.87 16.41
C TYR A 106 -11.37 1.99 16.27
N MET A 107 -12.00 1.10 15.51
CA MET A 107 -13.46 0.98 15.43
C MET A 107 -14.06 0.69 16.81
N HIS A 108 -13.57 -0.33 17.51
CA HIS A 108 -14.06 -0.69 18.84
C HIS A 108 -13.82 0.38 19.92
N SER A 109 -12.73 1.13 19.79
CA SER A 109 -12.43 2.26 20.69
C SER A 109 -13.13 3.57 20.29
N GLY A 110 -13.88 3.58 19.18
CA GLY A 110 -14.58 4.76 18.68
C GLY A 110 -13.66 5.87 18.17
N GLN A 111 -12.48 5.52 17.65
CA GLN A 111 -11.48 6.47 17.15
C GLN A 111 -11.57 6.71 15.63
N ILE A 112 -12.30 5.87 14.90
CA ILE A 112 -12.59 6.03 13.48
C ILE A 112 -14.09 5.99 13.21
N MET A 113 -14.50 6.58 12.08
CA MET A 113 -15.89 6.67 11.66
C MET A 113 -16.28 5.52 10.73
N ASP A 114 -17.57 5.20 10.68
CA ASP A 114 -18.14 4.39 9.61
C ASP A 114 -18.11 5.18 8.31
N MET A 115 -17.43 4.65 7.31
CA MET A 115 -17.24 5.30 6.02
C MET A 115 -18.33 4.94 4.98
N SER A 116 -19.32 4.11 5.31
CA SER A 116 -20.33 3.61 4.36
C SER A 116 -21.03 4.75 3.61
N GLU A 117 -21.63 5.70 4.36
CA GLU A 117 -22.34 6.82 3.76
C GLU A 117 -21.41 7.81 3.04
N LEU A 118 -20.17 7.97 3.53
CA LEU A 118 -19.16 8.84 2.91
C LEU A 118 -18.72 8.30 1.55
N ILE A 119 -18.49 6.98 1.46
CA ILE A 119 -18.14 6.31 0.21
C ILE A 119 -19.31 6.40 -0.77
N ASP A 120 -20.53 6.14 -0.31
CA ASP A 120 -21.73 6.22 -1.16
C ASP A 120 -21.90 7.59 -1.80
N LYS A 121 -21.64 8.64 -1.05
CA LYS A 121 -21.89 10.02 -1.47
C LYS A 121 -20.73 10.64 -2.23
N TYR A 122 -19.51 10.32 -1.87
CA TYR A 122 -18.31 11.02 -2.35
C TYR A 122 -17.27 10.11 -3.02
N GLY A 123 -17.38 8.78 -2.92
CA GLY A 123 -16.42 7.81 -3.42
C GLY A 123 -16.58 7.47 -4.91
N THR A 124 -16.56 8.45 -5.82
CA THR A 124 -16.73 8.21 -7.26
C THR A 124 -15.54 7.48 -7.85
N ASN A 125 -14.33 7.96 -7.63
CA ASN A 125 -13.10 7.32 -8.13
C ASN A 125 -12.88 5.95 -7.48
N LEU A 126 -13.19 5.83 -6.19
CA LEU A 126 -13.14 4.56 -5.49
C LEU A 126 -14.09 3.51 -6.10
N LYS A 127 -15.31 3.90 -6.47
CA LYS A 127 -16.27 3.02 -7.13
C LYS A 127 -15.82 2.64 -8.54
N ASP A 128 -15.18 3.54 -9.26
CA ASP A 128 -14.61 3.24 -10.58
C ASP A 128 -13.46 2.23 -10.49
N ILE A 129 -12.65 2.30 -9.42
CA ILE A 129 -11.51 1.38 -9.20
C ILE A 129 -11.96 0.00 -8.72
N TYR A 130 -12.87 -0.06 -7.74
CA TYR A 130 -13.21 -1.29 -7.03
C TYR A 130 -14.62 -1.81 -7.34
N GLY A 131 -15.44 -1.05 -8.05
CA GLY A 131 -16.85 -1.32 -8.25
C GLY A 131 -17.71 -1.03 -7.01
N GLU A 132 -18.98 -1.40 -7.07
CA GLU A 132 -19.95 -1.13 -6.01
C GLU A 132 -19.70 -1.94 -4.71
N ASP A 133 -18.78 -2.91 -4.77
CA ASP A 133 -18.51 -3.83 -3.66
C ASP A 133 -17.32 -3.43 -2.79
N ILE A 134 -16.77 -2.23 -2.99
CA ILE A 134 -15.58 -1.73 -2.26
C ILE A 134 -15.70 -1.90 -0.73
N ALA A 135 -16.89 -1.67 -0.19
CA ALA A 135 -17.12 -1.75 1.25
C ALA A 135 -17.12 -3.17 1.80
N LYS A 136 -17.20 -4.21 0.95
CA LYS A 136 -17.32 -5.61 1.41
C LYS A 136 -16.04 -6.19 1.99
N THR A 137 -14.89 -5.62 1.66
CA THR A 137 -13.59 -6.18 2.05
C THR A 137 -13.06 -5.63 3.37
N ASN A 138 -13.47 -4.41 3.76
CA ASN A 138 -12.97 -3.72 4.95
C ASN A 138 -14.11 -3.30 5.86
N GLN A 139 -14.91 -4.29 6.30
CA GLN A 139 -16.05 -4.06 7.18
C GLN A 139 -16.21 -5.15 8.24
N ILE A 140 -16.85 -4.79 9.34
CA ILE A 140 -17.36 -5.71 10.36
C ILE A 140 -18.79 -5.31 10.69
N ASP A 141 -19.74 -6.25 10.57
CA ASP A 141 -21.17 -6.05 10.88
C ASP A 141 -21.79 -4.83 10.18
N GLY A 142 -21.30 -4.49 8.98
CA GLY A 142 -21.76 -3.33 8.19
C GLY A 142 -21.05 -2.02 8.51
N PHE A 143 -20.19 -1.96 9.50
CA PHE A 143 -19.31 -0.82 9.74
C PHE A 143 -18.10 -0.90 8.81
N VAL A 144 -17.99 0.03 7.86
CA VAL A 144 -16.84 0.14 6.95
C VAL A 144 -15.75 0.95 7.63
N TYR A 145 -14.68 0.27 8.05
CA TYR A 145 -13.61 0.88 8.84
C TYR A 145 -12.51 1.55 7.98
N GLY A 146 -12.56 1.42 6.66
CA GLY A 146 -11.59 2.08 5.77
C GLY A 146 -11.69 1.62 4.33
N VAL A 147 -10.92 2.28 3.46
CA VAL A 147 -10.79 1.96 2.04
C VAL A 147 -9.37 1.49 1.74
N PRO A 148 -9.20 0.40 0.95
CA PRO A 148 -7.87 -0.12 0.62
C PRO A 148 -7.16 0.78 -0.39
N ASN A 149 -5.85 0.85 -0.33
CA ASN A 149 -5.06 1.46 -1.40
C ASN A 149 -5.07 0.59 -2.67
N GLN A 150 -4.74 1.15 -3.82
CA GLN A 150 -4.67 0.42 -5.10
C GLN A 150 -3.22 0.03 -5.42
N ILE A 151 -2.91 -1.23 -5.16
CA ILE A 151 -1.61 -1.87 -5.36
C ILE A 151 -1.79 -3.30 -5.89
N GLU A 152 -0.70 -4.06 -6.01
CA GLU A 152 -0.82 -5.51 -6.19
C GLU A 152 -1.54 -6.18 -5.02
N ARG A 153 -2.47 -7.10 -5.34
CA ARG A 153 -3.33 -7.77 -4.34
C ARG A 153 -2.86 -9.14 -3.94
N GLY A 154 -2.12 -9.77 -4.83
CA GLY A 154 -1.70 -11.13 -4.64
C GLY A 154 -0.23 -11.33 -4.92
N SER A 155 0.24 -12.52 -4.64
CA SER A 155 1.61 -12.93 -4.95
C SER A 155 1.67 -14.41 -5.31
N ILE A 156 2.75 -14.77 -5.99
CA ILE A 156 3.04 -16.16 -6.32
C ILE A 156 4.35 -16.56 -5.64
N PRO A 157 4.38 -17.59 -4.81
CA PRO A 157 5.64 -18.16 -4.33
C PRO A 157 6.57 -18.52 -5.49
N ALA A 158 7.79 -18.01 -5.47
CA ALA A 158 8.78 -18.21 -6.53
C ALA A 158 10.17 -18.40 -5.96
N ILE A 159 11.06 -19.02 -6.74
CA ILE A 159 12.50 -18.96 -6.49
C ILE A 159 13.12 -17.86 -7.34
N PHE A 160 13.91 -17.02 -6.70
CA PHE A 160 14.71 -15.96 -7.30
C PHE A 160 16.17 -16.38 -7.26
N MET A 161 16.80 -16.53 -8.41
CA MET A 161 18.19 -17.00 -8.55
C MET A 161 19.02 -15.93 -9.26
N ARG A 162 20.23 -15.67 -8.82
CA ARG A 162 21.13 -14.78 -9.54
C ARG A 162 21.36 -15.28 -10.96
N LYS A 163 20.96 -14.49 -11.93
CA LYS A 163 20.97 -14.85 -13.37
C LYS A 163 22.37 -15.15 -13.88
N ASP A 164 23.38 -14.39 -13.46
CA ASP A 164 24.77 -14.63 -13.83
C ASP A 164 25.27 -16.03 -13.43
N LEU A 165 24.77 -16.57 -12.31
CA LEU A 165 25.10 -17.93 -11.86
C LEU A 165 24.26 -18.99 -12.57
N VAL A 166 22.99 -18.72 -12.84
CA VAL A 166 22.14 -19.59 -13.66
C VAL A 166 22.78 -19.81 -15.03
N GLU A 167 23.24 -18.74 -15.69
CA GLU A 167 23.93 -18.79 -16.97
C GLU A 167 25.30 -19.49 -16.86
N LYS A 168 26.10 -19.13 -15.84
CA LYS A 168 27.45 -19.71 -15.62
C LYS A 168 27.42 -21.23 -15.49
N TYR A 169 26.42 -21.76 -14.78
CA TYR A 169 26.26 -23.19 -14.51
C TYR A 169 25.31 -23.90 -15.46
N ASN A 170 24.77 -23.20 -16.47
CA ASN A 170 23.83 -23.72 -17.46
C ASN A 170 22.62 -24.41 -16.79
N ILE A 171 22.05 -23.76 -15.77
CA ILE A 171 20.87 -24.28 -15.08
C ILE A 171 19.66 -24.24 -16.01
N ASN A 172 19.03 -25.39 -16.21
CA ASN A 172 17.77 -25.47 -16.96
C ASN A 172 16.59 -25.18 -16.03
N THR A 173 16.06 -23.97 -16.10
CA THR A 173 14.95 -23.52 -15.25
C THR A 173 13.63 -24.21 -15.58
N ASP A 174 13.48 -24.76 -16.79
CA ASP A 174 12.33 -25.58 -17.17
C ASP A 174 12.22 -26.89 -16.38
N GLU A 175 13.28 -27.35 -15.73
CA GLU A 175 13.26 -28.52 -14.85
C GLU A 175 12.81 -28.19 -13.42
N ILE A 176 12.69 -26.92 -13.05
CA ILE A 176 12.26 -26.46 -11.73
C ILE A 176 10.75 -26.29 -11.73
N LYS A 177 10.00 -27.23 -11.13
CA LYS A 177 8.52 -27.21 -11.06
C LYS A 177 8.00 -27.05 -9.65
N GLU A 178 8.77 -27.48 -8.67
CA GLU A 178 8.43 -27.39 -7.27
C GLU A 178 9.69 -27.09 -6.42
N PRO A 179 9.54 -26.59 -5.19
CA PRO A 179 10.69 -26.18 -4.38
C PRO A 179 11.79 -27.23 -4.24
N LYS A 180 11.43 -28.51 -4.12
CA LYS A 180 12.43 -29.60 -3.94
C LYS A 180 13.36 -29.79 -5.13
N ASP A 181 12.97 -29.37 -6.35
CA ASP A 181 13.79 -29.47 -7.55
C ASP A 181 15.06 -28.59 -7.44
N MET A 182 15.04 -27.61 -6.54
CA MET A 182 16.19 -26.76 -6.25
C MET A 182 17.39 -27.51 -5.65
N GLU A 183 17.20 -28.71 -5.10
CA GLU A 183 18.29 -29.47 -4.50
C GLU A 183 19.41 -29.75 -5.51
N LYS A 184 19.06 -30.19 -6.71
CA LYS A 184 20.02 -30.45 -7.80
C LYS A 184 20.73 -29.17 -8.25
N VAL A 185 20.01 -28.04 -8.25
CA VAL A 185 20.56 -26.73 -8.59
C VAL A 185 21.57 -26.31 -7.52
N PHE A 186 21.22 -26.44 -6.24
CA PHE A 186 22.13 -26.11 -5.14
C PHE A 186 23.39 -26.98 -5.16
N GLU A 187 23.29 -28.29 -5.40
CA GLU A 187 24.46 -29.16 -5.57
C GLU A 187 25.38 -28.67 -6.66
N THR A 188 24.82 -28.28 -7.81
CA THR A 188 25.60 -27.82 -8.97
C THR A 188 26.32 -26.51 -8.68
N VAL A 189 25.63 -25.54 -8.12
CA VAL A 189 26.20 -24.20 -7.85
C VAL A 189 27.18 -24.26 -6.69
N GLN A 190 26.86 -24.96 -5.60
CA GLN A 190 27.74 -25.08 -4.44
C GLN A 190 29.08 -25.74 -4.77
N ALA A 191 29.10 -26.69 -5.72
CA ALA A 191 30.34 -27.30 -6.16
C ALA A 191 31.33 -26.32 -6.76
N GLY A 192 30.86 -25.24 -7.37
CA GLY A 192 31.68 -24.16 -7.94
C GLY A 192 31.83 -22.91 -7.06
N GLU A 193 30.89 -22.71 -6.12
CA GLU A 193 30.81 -21.57 -5.21
C GLU A 193 30.69 -22.06 -3.75
N PRO A 194 31.73 -22.71 -3.17
CA PRO A 194 31.60 -23.39 -1.88
C PRO A 194 31.36 -22.46 -0.68
N ASP A 195 31.72 -21.18 -0.80
CA ASP A 195 31.58 -20.17 0.27
C ASP A 195 30.29 -19.36 0.16
N MET A 196 29.49 -19.57 -0.89
CA MET A 196 28.26 -18.83 -1.15
C MET A 196 27.07 -19.47 -0.44
N THR A 197 26.18 -18.66 0.10
CA THR A 197 24.88 -19.11 0.61
C THR A 197 23.98 -19.48 -0.57
N MET A 198 23.56 -20.74 -0.64
CA MET A 198 22.71 -21.23 -1.73
C MET A 198 21.27 -20.70 -1.58
N LEU A 199 20.72 -20.75 -0.39
CA LEU A 199 19.36 -20.29 -0.09
C LEU A 199 19.36 -19.37 1.13
N PHE A 200 18.86 -18.14 0.94
CA PHE A 200 18.72 -17.18 2.04
C PHE A 200 17.68 -17.64 3.08
N SER A 201 18.00 -17.43 4.34
CA SER A 201 17.07 -17.57 5.47
C SER A 201 17.50 -16.65 6.60
N SER A 202 16.54 -16.02 7.27
CA SER A 202 16.78 -15.19 8.44
C SER A 202 15.76 -15.51 9.53
N ASN A 203 15.90 -14.92 10.72
CA ASN A 203 14.96 -15.11 11.83
C ASN A 203 13.79 -14.13 11.82
N ASN A 204 13.66 -13.33 10.77
CA ASN A 204 12.55 -12.40 10.54
C ASN A 204 11.48 -13.03 9.62
N SER A 205 10.62 -12.21 9.00
CA SER A 205 9.57 -12.65 8.08
C SER A 205 10.08 -13.28 6.77
N ASP A 206 11.37 -13.10 6.43
CA ASP A 206 11.96 -13.60 5.18
C ASP A 206 12.51 -15.04 5.33
N THR A 207 11.71 -15.92 5.91
CA THR A 207 12.05 -17.34 5.98
C THR A 207 11.58 -18.08 4.73
N PRO A 208 12.32 -19.08 4.24
CA PRO A 208 11.86 -19.92 3.13
C PRO A 208 10.48 -20.51 3.36
N LEU A 209 10.16 -20.86 4.59
CA LEU A 209 8.89 -21.46 4.97
C LEU A 209 7.73 -20.46 4.82
N SER A 210 7.89 -19.21 5.30
CA SER A 210 6.86 -18.18 5.15
C SER A 210 6.64 -17.79 3.68
N ARG A 211 7.72 -17.72 2.89
CA ARG A 211 7.66 -17.33 1.47
C ARG A 211 7.10 -18.40 0.55
N LEU A 212 7.17 -19.67 0.93
CA LEU A 212 6.58 -20.79 0.19
C LEU A 212 5.10 -21.04 0.54
N SER A 213 4.64 -20.56 1.69
CA SER A 213 3.27 -20.80 2.14
C SER A 213 2.24 -20.11 1.25
N ARG A 214 1.21 -20.87 0.88
CA ARG A 214 -0.02 -20.34 0.27
C ARG A 214 -1.21 -20.41 1.22
N ALA A 215 -1.01 -20.82 2.47
CA ALA A 215 -2.08 -20.85 3.45
C ALA A 215 -2.58 -19.44 3.78
N ASP A 216 -3.88 -19.28 3.95
CA ASP A 216 -4.49 -18.03 4.41
C ASP A 216 -4.57 -18.03 5.94
N GLY A 217 -3.70 -17.26 6.59
CA GLY A 217 -3.67 -17.13 8.04
C GLY A 217 -4.82 -16.27 8.55
N LEU A 218 -5.67 -16.84 9.39
CA LEU A 218 -6.90 -16.19 9.86
C LEU A 218 -6.78 -15.56 11.25
N GLY A 219 -5.60 -15.26 11.71
CA GLY A 219 -5.42 -14.68 13.04
C GLY A 219 -3.97 -14.46 13.36
N ASP A 220 -3.71 -14.08 14.62
CA ASP A 220 -2.34 -13.87 15.08
C ASP A 220 -1.55 -15.19 15.09
N ALA A 221 -0.26 -15.09 14.79
CA ALA A 221 0.72 -16.17 14.76
C ALA A 221 0.40 -17.35 13.79
N ASN A 222 -0.51 -17.17 12.83
CA ASN A 222 -0.88 -18.18 11.82
C ASN A 222 -1.24 -19.57 12.41
N THR A 223 -1.73 -19.63 13.63
CA THR A 223 -2.10 -20.92 14.27
C THR A 223 -3.34 -21.53 13.63
N GLY A 224 -4.32 -20.68 13.25
CA GLY A 224 -5.48 -21.07 12.44
C GLY A 224 -5.31 -20.58 11.02
N ALA A 225 -5.41 -21.48 10.04
CA ALA A 225 -5.26 -21.12 8.63
C ALA A 225 -6.19 -21.97 7.74
N LEU A 226 -6.52 -21.41 6.58
CA LEU A 226 -7.10 -22.18 5.49
C LEU A 226 -5.97 -22.73 4.63
N MET A 227 -5.70 -24.03 4.73
CA MET A 227 -4.66 -24.68 3.94
C MET A 227 -5.08 -24.82 2.47
N ASP A 228 -6.37 -25.01 2.20
CA ASP A 228 -7.00 -25.00 0.86
C ASP A 228 -7.96 -23.81 0.75
N GLN A 229 -7.42 -22.60 0.83
CA GLN A 229 -8.18 -21.36 0.95
C GLN A 229 -9.09 -21.06 -0.24
N THR A 230 -8.83 -21.63 -1.41
CA THR A 230 -9.64 -21.38 -2.61
C THR A 230 -10.88 -22.28 -2.68
N ASN A 231 -10.88 -23.42 -2.00
CA ASN A 231 -11.97 -24.40 -2.07
C ASN A 231 -12.66 -24.63 -0.72
N SER A 232 -11.98 -24.39 0.41
CA SER A 232 -12.43 -24.74 1.74
C SER A 232 -12.43 -23.55 2.70
N THR A 233 -13.38 -23.56 3.65
CA THR A 233 -13.40 -22.67 4.83
C THR A 233 -13.03 -23.44 6.11
N THR A 234 -12.49 -24.66 5.97
CA THR A 234 -12.05 -25.45 7.12
C THR A 234 -10.77 -24.85 7.68
N VAL A 235 -10.83 -24.39 8.91
CA VAL A 235 -9.69 -23.87 9.64
C VAL A 235 -8.87 -25.02 10.22
N GLU A 236 -7.61 -25.05 9.90
CA GLU A 236 -6.66 -26.05 10.35
C GLU A 236 -5.54 -25.41 11.19
N ASN A 237 -4.87 -26.21 12.00
CA ASN A 237 -3.64 -25.77 12.65
C ASN A 237 -2.50 -25.80 11.63
N TYR A 238 -2.03 -24.62 11.22
CA TYR A 238 -0.96 -24.48 10.24
C TYR A 238 0.27 -25.34 10.55
N PHE A 239 0.73 -25.30 11.80
CA PHE A 239 1.93 -26.03 12.24
C PHE A 239 1.75 -27.55 12.35
N ALA A 240 0.51 -28.03 12.40
CA ALA A 240 0.18 -29.45 12.41
C ALA A 240 -0.11 -30.01 11.01
N SER A 241 -0.11 -29.17 9.98
CA SER A 241 -0.40 -29.58 8.61
C SER A 241 0.71 -30.46 8.01
N ASP A 242 0.34 -31.35 7.09
CA ASP A 242 1.31 -32.17 6.36
C ASP A 242 2.25 -31.26 5.52
N TRP A 243 1.71 -30.19 4.93
CA TRP A 243 2.51 -29.22 4.16
C TRP A 243 3.64 -28.61 5.00
N TYR A 244 3.32 -28.16 6.22
CA TYR A 244 4.33 -27.59 7.14
C TYR A 244 5.42 -28.62 7.47
N LYS A 245 5.01 -29.83 7.80
CA LYS A 245 5.93 -30.93 8.14
C LYS A 245 6.86 -31.28 6.98
N GLU A 246 6.32 -31.44 5.79
CA GLU A 246 7.09 -31.77 4.57
C GLU A 246 8.07 -30.67 4.22
N THR A 247 7.61 -29.41 4.21
CA THR A 247 8.43 -28.24 3.90
C THR A 247 9.54 -28.04 4.95
N ALA A 248 9.20 -28.14 6.24
CA ALA A 248 10.19 -28.02 7.30
C ALA A 248 11.24 -29.15 7.24
N THR A 249 10.84 -30.37 6.86
CA THR A 249 11.75 -31.51 6.68
C THR A 249 12.72 -31.23 5.52
N MET A 250 12.21 -30.78 4.38
CA MET A 250 13.04 -30.40 3.21
C MET A 250 14.05 -29.31 3.58
N LEU A 251 13.61 -28.25 4.24
CA LEU A 251 14.48 -27.15 4.66
C LEU A 251 15.52 -27.59 5.70
N HIS A 252 15.15 -28.51 6.62
CA HIS A 252 16.08 -29.09 7.56
C HIS A 252 17.19 -29.89 6.84
N ASP A 253 16.80 -30.72 5.86
CA ASP A 253 17.77 -31.48 5.06
C ASP A 253 18.73 -30.57 4.31
N TRP A 254 18.23 -29.47 3.73
CA TRP A 254 19.05 -28.45 3.08
C TRP A 254 19.99 -27.72 4.04
N TYR A 255 19.50 -27.45 5.26
CA TYR A 255 20.35 -26.91 6.33
C TYR A 255 21.50 -27.89 6.69
N GLN A 256 21.23 -29.19 6.79
CA GLN A 256 22.25 -30.22 7.06
C GLN A 256 23.27 -30.33 5.91
N LYS A 257 22.84 -30.13 4.66
CA LYS A 257 23.69 -30.11 3.47
C LYS A 257 24.49 -28.81 3.31
N GLY A 258 24.20 -27.81 4.11
CA GLY A 258 24.89 -26.50 4.08
C GLY A 258 24.41 -25.55 2.96
N TYR A 259 23.22 -25.78 2.40
CA TYR A 259 22.61 -24.84 1.44
C TYR A 259 22.04 -23.61 2.15
N ILE A 260 21.57 -23.77 3.36
CA ILE A 260 21.12 -22.71 4.26
C ILE A 260 22.23 -22.46 5.29
N SER A 261 22.50 -21.20 5.56
CA SER A 261 23.53 -20.80 6.54
C SER A 261 23.25 -21.37 7.93
N LYS A 262 24.30 -21.75 8.64
CA LYS A 262 24.17 -22.35 10.00
C LYS A 262 23.63 -21.38 11.05
N ASP A 263 23.78 -20.10 10.82
CA ASP A 263 23.30 -19.02 11.70
C ASP A 263 21.90 -18.52 11.33
N ALA A 264 21.21 -19.14 10.35
CA ALA A 264 19.90 -18.72 9.87
C ALA A 264 18.87 -18.44 10.98
N GLY A 265 18.90 -19.22 12.07
CA GLY A 265 18.00 -19.03 13.22
C GLY A 265 18.31 -17.79 14.08
N THR A 266 19.45 -17.14 13.89
CA THR A 266 19.88 -15.93 14.60
C THR A 266 20.26 -14.79 13.64
N ASN A 267 20.26 -15.08 12.34
CA ASN A 267 20.57 -14.11 11.30
C ASN A 267 19.50 -13.04 11.23
N THR A 268 19.88 -11.77 11.40
CA THR A 268 19.02 -10.59 11.27
C THR A 268 19.35 -9.75 10.03
N GLU A 269 20.32 -10.20 9.22
CA GLU A 269 20.71 -9.46 8.02
C GLU A 269 19.59 -9.43 6.98
N ASN A 270 19.52 -8.31 6.27
CA ASN A 270 18.64 -8.18 5.12
C ASN A 270 19.25 -8.91 3.93
N TRP A 271 18.48 -9.72 3.22
CA TRP A 271 18.92 -10.47 2.05
C TRP A 271 19.56 -9.60 0.97
N ARG A 272 19.09 -8.34 0.82
CA ARG A 272 19.67 -7.38 -0.14
C ARG A 272 21.12 -7.07 0.19
N THR A 273 21.46 -6.92 1.46
CA THR A 273 22.85 -6.69 1.92
C THR A 273 23.74 -7.87 1.60
N VAL A 274 23.28 -9.09 1.88
CA VAL A 274 24.03 -10.33 1.59
C VAL A 274 24.21 -10.51 0.08
N CYS A 275 23.17 -10.20 -0.70
CA CYS A 275 23.21 -10.25 -2.16
C CYS A 275 24.19 -9.22 -2.75
N LYS A 276 24.12 -7.95 -2.31
CA LYS A 276 25.09 -6.89 -2.74
C LYS A 276 26.55 -7.27 -2.47
N ALA A 277 26.81 -7.97 -1.38
CA ALA A 277 28.14 -8.49 -1.06
C ALA A 277 28.60 -9.65 -1.98
N GLY A 278 27.73 -10.14 -2.87
CA GLY A 278 28.00 -11.24 -3.77
C GLY A 278 27.90 -12.63 -3.14
N ASN A 279 27.43 -12.74 -1.91
CA ASN A 279 27.44 -13.96 -1.10
C ASN A 279 26.14 -14.76 -1.11
N LEU A 280 25.19 -14.41 -1.98
CA LEU A 280 23.88 -15.07 -2.08
C LEU A 280 23.61 -15.55 -3.50
N PHE A 281 23.23 -16.81 -3.65
CA PHE A 281 22.76 -17.37 -4.93
C PHE A 281 21.26 -17.17 -5.12
N SER A 282 20.43 -17.54 -4.13
CA SER A 282 18.98 -17.55 -4.31
C SER A 282 18.19 -17.31 -3.01
N LEU A 283 16.91 -16.98 -3.19
CA LEU A 283 15.93 -16.89 -2.11
C LEU A 283 14.54 -17.26 -2.63
N PHE A 284 13.68 -17.77 -1.76
CA PHE A 284 12.24 -17.80 -2.04
C PHE A 284 11.65 -16.43 -1.73
N PHE A 285 10.82 -15.94 -2.65
CA PHE A 285 10.14 -14.66 -2.47
C PHE A 285 8.78 -14.65 -3.17
N ALA A 286 7.97 -13.66 -2.85
CA ALA A 286 6.67 -13.44 -3.45
C ALA A 286 6.85 -12.72 -4.79
N TYR A 287 6.50 -13.38 -5.89
CA TYR A 287 6.56 -12.80 -7.23
C TYR A 287 5.31 -11.96 -7.51
N HIS A 288 5.55 -10.79 -8.07
CA HIS A 288 4.59 -9.94 -8.80
C HIS A 288 5.34 -9.22 -9.94
N PRO A 289 4.66 -8.59 -10.91
CA PRO A 289 5.31 -8.04 -12.11
C PRO A 289 6.41 -7.00 -11.84
N GLY A 290 6.39 -6.30 -10.71
CA GLY A 290 7.42 -5.32 -10.33
C GLY A 290 8.71 -5.92 -9.76
N THR A 291 8.66 -7.15 -9.24
CA THR A 291 9.80 -7.75 -8.52
C THR A 291 11.11 -7.84 -9.30
N PRO A 292 11.14 -8.10 -10.63
CA PRO A 292 12.40 -8.13 -11.37
C PRO A 292 13.22 -6.84 -11.26
N VAL A 293 12.55 -5.70 -11.45
CA VAL A 293 13.20 -4.37 -11.39
C VAL A 293 13.55 -3.99 -9.97
N GLU A 294 12.66 -4.27 -9.01
CA GLU A 294 12.91 -4.03 -7.58
C GLU A 294 14.15 -4.77 -7.08
N PHE A 295 14.32 -6.02 -7.50
CA PHE A 295 15.47 -6.83 -7.13
C PHE A 295 16.75 -6.31 -7.78
N GLN A 296 16.71 -6.00 -9.07
CA GLN A 296 17.85 -5.46 -9.79
C GLN A 296 18.30 -4.12 -9.21
N SER A 297 17.40 -3.17 -9.03
CA SER A 297 17.70 -1.84 -8.49
C SER A 297 18.23 -1.90 -7.06
N SER A 298 17.65 -2.80 -6.23
CA SER A 298 18.03 -2.91 -4.82
C SER A 298 19.27 -3.73 -4.56
N THR A 299 19.76 -4.55 -5.52
CA THR A 299 20.92 -5.43 -5.32
C THR A 299 22.05 -5.22 -6.33
N GLY A 300 21.75 -4.65 -7.51
CA GLY A 300 22.69 -4.54 -8.64
C GLY A 300 22.82 -5.82 -9.45
N TYR A 301 22.03 -6.88 -9.16
CA TYR A 301 22.02 -8.14 -9.89
C TYR A 301 20.69 -8.39 -10.57
N GLU A 302 20.71 -8.95 -11.78
CA GLU A 302 19.54 -9.54 -12.41
C GLU A 302 19.22 -10.90 -11.81
N PHE A 303 17.93 -11.23 -11.76
CA PHE A 303 17.45 -12.52 -11.26
C PHE A 303 16.69 -13.29 -12.33
N GLU A 304 16.94 -14.58 -12.39
CA GLU A 304 16.08 -15.54 -13.02
C GLU A 304 15.02 -15.97 -12.01
N ILE A 305 13.75 -15.84 -12.39
CA ILE A 305 12.62 -16.03 -11.48
C ILE A 305 11.75 -17.17 -11.99
N VAL A 306 11.53 -18.18 -11.15
CA VAL A 306 10.67 -19.31 -11.48
C VAL A 306 9.52 -19.37 -10.49
N PRO A 307 8.31 -18.93 -10.89
CA PRO A 307 7.10 -19.07 -10.12
C PRO A 307 6.68 -20.55 -10.01
N PHE A 308 6.19 -20.97 -8.85
CA PHE A 308 5.71 -22.35 -8.64
C PHE A 308 4.23 -22.54 -8.96
N TYR A 309 3.53 -21.48 -9.31
CA TYR A 309 2.10 -21.48 -9.64
C TYR A 309 1.81 -20.51 -10.76
N ASP A 310 0.72 -20.74 -11.49
CA ASP A 310 0.32 -19.92 -12.65
C ASP A 310 -0.45 -18.66 -12.25
N GLN A 311 -1.08 -18.63 -11.06
CA GLN A 311 -1.95 -17.55 -10.64
C GLN A 311 -1.65 -17.12 -9.19
N PRO A 312 -1.75 -15.81 -8.90
CA PRO A 312 -1.63 -15.32 -7.53
C PRO A 312 -2.83 -15.74 -6.69
N ILE A 313 -2.63 -15.77 -5.38
CA ILE A 313 -3.71 -15.88 -4.40
C ILE A 313 -3.99 -14.49 -3.85
N ILE A 314 -5.28 -14.15 -3.81
CA ILE A 314 -5.82 -12.99 -3.10
C ILE A 314 -6.40 -13.52 -1.79
N ASN A 315 -5.68 -13.37 -0.71
CA ASN A 315 -6.03 -13.92 0.60
C ASN A 315 -6.93 -12.97 1.42
N SER A 316 -7.32 -13.38 2.62
CA SER A 316 -8.20 -12.59 3.50
C SER A 316 -7.69 -11.18 3.77
N SER A 317 -6.37 -11.01 3.89
CA SER A 317 -5.72 -9.74 4.24
C SER A 317 -5.31 -8.89 3.03
N SER A 318 -5.52 -9.34 1.79
CA SER A 318 -5.05 -8.67 0.58
C SER A 318 -5.59 -7.24 0.39
N TYR A 319 -6.75 -6.94 0.94
CA TYR A 319 -7.34 -5.59 0.94
C TYR A 319 -7.20 -4.85 2.27
N GLY A 320 -6.59 -5.50 3.25
CA GLY A 320 -6.47 -4.97 4.61
C GLY A 320 -5.03 -4.63 5.03
N GLY A 321 -4.06 -4.79 4.13
CA GLY A 321 -2.66 -4.50 4.42
C GLY A 321 -2.41 -3.01 4.64
N ILE A 322 -3.00 -2.19 3.78
CA ILE A 322 -2.97 -0.74 3.85
C ILE A 322 -4.37 -0.23 3.57
N ILE A 323 -4.89 0.55 4.49
CA ILE A 323 -6.20 1.20 4.39
C ILE A 323 -6.15 2.63 4.89
N PHE A 324 -7.03 3.45 4.32
CA PHE A 324 -7.27 4.81 4.77
C PHE A 324 -8.61 4.89 5.49
N SER A 325 -8.59 5.43 6.70
CA SER A 325 -9.79 5.60 7.53
C SER A 325 -10.02 7.08 7.83
N VAL A 326 -11.27 7.46 8.06
CA VAL A 326 -11.63 8.80 8.56
C VAL A 326 -11.64 8.75 10.08
N ALA A 327 -10.91 9.67 10.71
CA ALA A 327 -10.83 9.75 12.16
C ALA A 327 -12.14 10.28 12.76
N GLN A 328 -12.50 9.79 13.96
CA GLN A 328 -13.70 10.22 14.67
C GLN A 328 -13.68 11.70 15.07
N ASN A 329 -12.49 12.28 15.25
CA ASN A 329 -12.32 13.69 15.62
C ASN A 329 -12.15 14.63 14.40
N SER A 330 -12.40 14.12 13.18
CA SER A 330 -12.48 14.97 11.99
C SER A 330 -13.62 15.98 12.14
N GLU A 331 -13.33 17.25 11.91
CA GLU A 331 -14.34 18.33 11.97
C GLU A 331 -15.17 18.43 10.68
N ASN A 332 -14.66 17.81 9.57
CA ASN A 332 -15.38 17.76 8.30
C ASN A 332 -15.10 16.45 7.54
N PRO A 333 -15.68 15.34 7.98
CA PRO A 333 -15.45 14.03 7.38
C PRO A 333 -15.87 13.94 5.91
N GLU A 334 -16.88 14.73 5.50
CA GLU A 334 -17.28 14.81 4.10
C GLU A 334 -16.15 15.39 3.23
N LYS A 335 -15.48 16.43 3.72
CA LYS A 335 -14.36 17.03 3.02
C LYS A 335 -13.14 16.13 3.01
N ALA A 336 -12.86 15.43 4.11
CA ALA A 336 -11.82 14.41 4.19
C ALA A 336 -12.03 13.33 3.12
N MET A 337 -13.26 12.82 2.99
CA MET A 337 -13.59 11.82 1.99
C MET A 337 -13.46 12.34 0.55
N GLN A 338 -13.87 13.59 0.28
CA GLN A 338 -13.73 14.21 -1.04
C GLN A 338 -12.25 14.34 -1.45
N VAL A 339 -11.38 14.73 -0.51
CA VAL A 339 -9.93 14.84 -0.76
C VAL A 339 -9.35 13.44 -0.99
N LEU A 340 -9.71 12.47 -0.17
CA LEU A 340 -9.24 11.09 -0.33
C LEU A 340 -9.63 10.52 -1.70
N ASP A 341 -10.92 10.62 -2.08
CA ASP A 341 -11.41 10.16 -3.37
C ASP A 341 -10.74 10.87 -4.55
N TYR A 342 -10.48 12.19 -4.41
CA TYR A 342 -9.75 12.96 -5.42
C TYR A 342 -8.34 12.43 -5.64
N ILE A 343 -7.61 12.09 -4.56
CA ILE A 343 -6.25 11.53 -4.66
C ILE A 343 -6.28 10.19 -5.38
N TYR A 344 -7.30 9.34 -5.17
CA TYR A 344 -7.44 8.06 -5.89
C TYR A 344 -7.56 8.23 -7.40
N GLY A 345 -8.08 9.35 -7.89
CA GLY A 345 -8.30 9.62 -9.31
C GLY A 345 -7.33 10.63 -9.94
N SER A 346 -6.43 11.25 -9.17
CA SER A 346 -5.55 12.33 -9.66
C SER A 346 -4.10 11.88 -9.84
N PRO A 347 -3.64 11.61 -11.07
CA PRO A 347 -2.22 11.32 -11.32
C PRO A 347 -1.30 12.48 -10.88
N GLU A 348 -1.73 13.71 -11.02
CA GLU A 348 -0.94 14.89 -10.66
C GLU A 348 -0.67 14.93 -9.16
N VAL A 349 -1.71 14.78 -8.32
CA VAL A 349 -1.55 14.75 -6.86
C VAL A 349 -0.77 13.52 -6.42
N MET A 350 -1.00 12.35 -7.04
CA MET A 350 -0.25 11.13 -6.73
C MET A 350 1.25 11.26 -7.05
N ASN A 351 1.60 11.93 -8.16
CA ASN A 351 3.00 12.17 -8.50
C ASN A 351 3.66 13.18 -7.56
N LEU A 352 2.95 14.26 -7.20
CA LEU A 352 3.43 15.18 -6.17
C LEU A 352 3.70 14.48 -4.85
N LEU A 353 2.75 13.66 -4.37
CA LEU A 353 2.89 12.90 -3.12
C LEU A 353 4.04 11.90 -3.16
N ASN A 354 4.28 11.24 -4.28
CA ASN A 354 5.26 10.16 -4.36
C ASN A 354 6.65 10.63 -4.80
N TRP A 355 6.70 11.56 -5.75
CA TRP A 355 7.94 11.93 -6.44
C TRP A 355 8.35 13.39 -6.25
N GLY A 356 7.40 14.27 -5.86
CA GLY A 356 7.63 15.70 -5.73
C GLY A 356 7.29 16.51 -6.98
N GLU A 357 8.04 17.56 -7.25
CA GLU A 357 7.79 18.53 -8.33
C GLU A 357 8.66 18.23 -9.55
N GLU A 358 8.02 18.15 -10.73
CA GLU A 358 8.72 17.99 -12.00
C GLU A 358 9.72 19.13 -12.26
N GLY A 359 10.89 18.76 -12.74
CA GLY A 359 12.01 19.68 -13.00
C GLY A 359 12.84 20.02 -11.76
N THR A 360 12.35 19.72 -10.56
CA THR A 360 13.03 19.96 -9.28
C THR A 360 13.47 18.63 -8.64
N ASP A 361 12.53 17.75 -8.40
CA ASP A 361 12.76 16.47 -7.70
C ASP A 361 12.90 15.30 -8.68
N TYR A 362 12.20 15.38 -9.81
CA TYR A 362 12.30 14.43 -10.91
C TYR A 362 12.18 15.13 -12.27
N VAL A 363 12.55 14.42 -13.34
CA VAL A 363 12.30 14.78 -14.74
C VAL A 363 11.59 13.63 -15.44
N VAL A 364 10.69 13.93 -16.37
CA VAL A 364 10.04 12.93 -17.21
C VAL A 364 10.97 12.61 -18.39
N GLU A 365 11.43 11.36 -18.48
CA GLU A 365 12.27 10.89 -19.58
C GLU A 365 11.43 10.30 -20.73
N ASP A 366 10.31 9.67 -20.39
CA ASP A 366 9.37 9.09 -21.35
C ASP A 366 7.93 9.41 -20.92
N GLU A 367 7.36 10.42 -21.54
CA GLU A 367 6.01 10.90 -21.23
C GLU A 367 4.93 9.87 -21.62
N GLU A 368 5.12 9.15 -22.75
CA GLU A 368 4.16 8.16 -23.23
C GLU A 368 4.00 7.00 -22.22
N ASN A 369 5.10 6.60 -21.62
CA ASN A 369 5.14 5.50 -20.68
C ASN A 369 5.15 5.94 -19.20
N GLY A 370 5.19 7.24 -18.92
CA GLY A 370 5.26 7.78 -17.57
C GLY A 370 6.52 7.35 -16.82
N ILE A 371 7.69 7.39 -17.46
CA ILE A 371 8.98 7.04 -16.88
C ILE A 371 9.71 8.31 -16.44
N ILE A 372 10.20 8.30 -15.22
CA ILE A 372 10.91 9.43 -14.60
C ILE A 372 12.29 9.03 -14.10
N ASN A 373 13.15 10.04 -13.93
CA ASN A 373 14.48 9.90 -13.34
C ASN A 373 14.84 11.16 -12.53
N TYR A 374 15.94 11.13 -11.80
CA TYR A 374 16.46 12.33 -11.16
C TYR A 374 16.95 13.36 -12.17
N PRO A 375 16.78 14.66 -11.90
CA PRO A 375 17.41 15.72 -12.67
C PRO A 375 18.93 15.65 -12.59
N ASP A 376 19.63 16.28 -13.53
CA ASP A 376 21.10 16.37 -13.53
C ASP A 376 21.66 16.87 -12.18
N GLY A 377 22.48 16.06 -11.54
CA GLY A 377 23.12 16.37 -10.27
C GLY A 377 22.27 16.06 -9.02
N VAL A 378 21.04 15.63 -9.20
CA VAL A 378 20.18 15.13 -8.13
C VAL A 378 20.33 13.61 -8.02
N THR A 379 20.25 13.09 -6.83
CA THR A 379 20.33 11.66 -6.50
C THR A 379 19.41 11.36 -5.33
N ALA A 380 19.19 10.09 -5.03
CA ALA A 380 18.42 9.69 -3.84
C ALA A 380 18.95 10.27 -2.51
N ASP A 381 20.26 10.60 -2.46
CA ASP A 381 20.91 11.11 -1.25
C ASP A 381 20.76 12.64 -1.07
N ASN A 382 20.43 13.38 -2.14
CA ASN A 382 20.38 14.84 -2.10
C ASN A 382 19.08 15.43 -2.68
N ALA A 383 18.12 14.61 -3.05
CA ALA A 383 16.78 15.07 -3.41
C ALA A 383 16.11 15.74 -2.20
N GLY A 384 15.49 16.90 -2.42
CA GLY A 384 14.76 17.61 -1.38
C GLY A 384 13.46 16.91 -0.99
N TYR A 385 12.84 16.26 -1.97
CA TYR A 385 11.64 15.44 -1.81
C TYR A 385 11.72 14.19 -2.70
N SER A 386 11.50 13.04 -2.12
CA SER A 386 11.27 11.76 -2.80
C SER A 386 10.69 10.78 -1.77
N PHE A 387 9.39 10.78 -1.61
CA PHE A 387 8.72 9.87 -0.67
C PHE A 387 8.92 8.40 -1.07
N ASN A 388 8.82 8.13 -2.37
CA ASN A 388 9.12 6.83 -2.99
C ASN A 388 8.49 5.64 -2.28
N CYS A 389 7.26 5.83 -1.81
CA CYS A 389 6.44 4.81 -1.15
C CYS A 389 5.06 4.75 -1.80
N GLY A 390 5.01 4.70 -3.15
CA GLY A 390 3.76 4.66 -3.91
C GLY A 390 2.84 3.51 -3.50
N TRP A 391 3.42 2.42 -3.00
CA TRP A 391 2.69 1.27 -2.43
C TRP A 391 1.90 1.61 -1.15
N GLU A 392 2.22 2.71 -0.48
CA GLU A 392 1.53 3.20 0.72
C GLU A 392 0.43 4.22 0.40
N LEU A 393 0.56 4.87 -0.74
CA LEU A 393 -0.35 5.93 -1.17
C LEU A 393 -1.67 5.38 -1.77
N PRO A 394 -2.71 6.20 -1.89
CA PRO A 394 -4.04 5.76 -2.31
C PRO A 394 -4.09 4.96 -3.61
N ASN A 395 -3.41 5.38 -4.67
CA ASN A 395 -3.45 4.69 -5.96
C ASN A 395 -2.11 4.68 -6.68
N GLN A 396 -1.31 3.63 -6.47
CA GLN A 396 -0.01 3.48 -7.11
C GLN A 396 -0.09 3.41 -8.64
N PHE A 397 -1.17 2.88 -9.21
CA PHE A 397 -1.27 2.56 -10.64
C PHE A 397 -1.49 3.77 -11.55
N ILE A 398 -1.67 4.98 -10.97
CA ILE A 398 -1.74 6.22 -11.74
C ILE A 398 -0.48 7.10 -11.58
N ALA A 399 0.47 6.66 -10.75
CA ALA A 399 1.72 7.37 -10.56
C ALA A 399 2.75 7.03 -11.66
N TYR A 400 3.70 7.91 -11.87
CA TYR A 400 4.86 7.65 -12.72
C TYR A 400 5.69 6.48 -12.19
N LYS A 401 6.47 5.88 -13.08
CA LYS A 401 7.38 4.76 -12.81
C LYS A 401 8.82 5.23 -12.91
N TRP A 402 9.67 4.67 -12.08
CA TRP A 402 11.10 4.99 -12.09
C TRP A 402 11.79 4.39 -13.31
N ASP A 403 12.86 5.05 -13.77
CA ASP A 403 13.72 4.55 -14.86
C ASP A 403 14.16 3.10 -14.63
N GLY A 404 14.16 2.33 -15.72
CA GLY A 404 14.36 0.90 -15.69
C GLY A 404 13.11 0.07 -15.41
N SER A 405 11.98 0.69 -15.05
CA SER A 405 10.70 -0.03 -14.91
C SER A 405 10.13 -0.45 -16.26
N ASP A 406 9.39 -1.56 -16.25
CA ASP A 406 8.62 -1.98 -17.43
C ASP A 406 7.58 -0.88 -17.76
N PRO A 407 7.57 -0.36 -19.01
CA PRO A 407 6.57 0.63 -19.43
C PRO A 407 5.12 0.23 -19.14
N GLN A 408 4.81 -1.06 -19.23
CA GLN A 408 3.49 -1.63 -18.99
C GLN A 408 3.30 -2.16 -17.56
N LEU A 409 4.13 -1.71 -16.60
CA LEU A 409 4.12 -2.27 -15.25
C LEU A 409 2.74 -2.21 -14.60
N TRP A 410 2.07 -1.07 -14.66
CA TRP A 410 0.76 -0.89 -14.02
C TRP A 410 -0.33 -1.73 -14.69
N ASP A 411 -0.32 -1.86 -16.01
CA ASP A 411 -1.24 -2.73 -16.74
C ASP A 411 -1.03 -4.19 -16.35
N LYS A 412 0.23 -4.63 -16.31
CA LYS A 412 0.58 -5.99 -15.87
C LYS A 412 0.21 -6.27 -14.41
N MET A 413 0.34 -5.27 -13.52
CA MET A 413 -0.10 -5.38 -12.13
C MET A 413 -1.63 -5.52 -12.04
N GLN A 414 -2.38 -4.76 -12.83
CA GLN A 414 -3.83 -4.85 -12.87
C GLN A 414 -4.29 -6.20 -13.46
N GLU A 415 -3.67 -6.66 -14.54
CA GLU A 415 -3.92 -7.99 -15.11
C GLU A 415 -3.57 -9.11 -14.10
N PHE A 416 -2.47 -8.95 -13.37
CA PHE A 416 -2.06 -9.86 -12.32
C PHE A 416 -3.10 -9.93 -11.20
N ASN A 417 -3.60 -8.79 -10.72
CA ASN A 417 -4.69 -8.73 -9.76
C ASN A 417 -5.97 -9.42 -10.29
N ALA A 418 -6.35 -9.12 -11.53
CA ALA A 418 -7.54 -9.69 -12.16
C ALA A 418 -7.45 -11.21 -12.40
N SER A 419 -6.22 -11.75 -12.54
CA SER A 419 -5.98 -13.19 -12.67
C SER A 419 -6.00 -13.94 -11.34
N GLY A 420 -6.06 -13.23 -10.22
CA GLY A 420 -5.94 -13.81 -8.89
C GLY A 420 -7.10 -14.72 -8.50
N ILE A 421 -6.80 -15.77 -7.76
CA ILE A 421 -7.81 -16.65 -7.18
C ILE A 421 -8.08 -16.19 -5.76
N GLU A 422 -9.33 -15.83 -5.49
CA GLU A 422 -9.74 -15.32 -4.18
C GLU A 422 -9.87 -16.44 -3.13
N SER A 423 -9.39 -16.14 -1.93
CA SER A 423 -9.68 -16.95 -0.76
C SER A 423 -11.17 -16.95 -0.42
N LYS A 424 -11.68 -18.07 0.08
CA LYS A 424 -13.04 -18.15 0.66
C LYS A 424 -13.22 -17.29 1.90
N ALA A 425 -12.13 -16.80 2.48
CA ALA A 425 -12.11 -15.89 3.63
C ALA A 425 -11.78 -14.44 3.23
N LEU A 426 -11.85 -14.09 1.94
CA LEU A 426 -11.57 -12.72 1.51
C LEU A 426 -12.38 -11.71 2.32
N GLY A 427 -11.69 -10.69 2.85
CA GLY A 427 -12.29 -9.67 3.71
C GLY A 427 -12.46 -10.07 5.18
N PHE A 428 -12.13 -11.32 5.54
CA PHE A 428 -12.14 -11.73 6.95
C PHE A 428 -11.01 -11.04 7.73
N VAL A 429 -11.36 -10.45 8.85
CA VAL A 429 -10.40 -9.91 9.83
C VAL A 429 -10.68 -10.53 11.19
N PHE A 430 -9.62 -11.03 11.82
CA PHE A 430 -9.74 -11.59 13.16
C PHE A 430 -9.82 -10.47 14.19
N ASP A 431 -10.94 -10.40 14.91
CA ASP A 431 -11.16 -9.41 15.96
C ASP A 431 -10.42 -9.82 17.25
N LEU A 432 -9.34 -9.12 17.57
CA LEU A 432 -8.55 -9.34 18.78
C LEU A 432 -9.14 -8.68 20.03
N SER A 433 -10.18 -7.85 19.92
CA SER A 433 -10.74 -7.10 21.04
C SER A 433 -11.26 -8.00 22.16
N LEU A 434 -11.76 -9.19 21.80
CA LEU A 434 -12.30 -10.17 22.75
C LEU A 434 -11.21 -11.00 23.48
N ILE A 435 -9.98 -11.03 22.97
CA ILE A 435 -8.88 -11.83 23.55
C ILE A 435 -8.19 -11.08 24.70
N HIS A 436 -8.29 -9.77 24.72
CA HIS A 436 -7.69 -8.91 25.74
C HIS A 436 -8.60 -8.58 26.92
N ILE A 437 -9.79 -9.19 27.01
CA ILE A 437 -10.60 -9.16 28.23
C ILE A 437 -9.93 -10.12 29.22
N SER A 438 -8.85 -9.67 29.87
CA SER A 438 -8.36 -10.33 31.06
C SER A 438 -9.43 -10.18 32.15
N GLU A 439 -9.96 -11.31 32.64
CA GLU A 439 -10.78 -11.26 33.85
C GLU A 439 -9.97 -10.57 34.94
N PRO A 440 -10.56 -9.59 35.65
CA PRO A 440 -9.89 -8.99 36.77
C PRO A 440 -9.70 -10.08 37.83
N THR A 441 -8.45 -10.45 38.07
CA THR A 441 -8.05 -11.33 39.17
C THR A 441 -8.22 -10.61 40.49
#